data_60e2b3b3e1305e2cd7ff6925a78f2d58
#
_entry.id   60e2b3b3e1305e2cd7ff6925a78f2d58
#
_cell.length_a   1.000
_cell.length_b   1.000
_cell.length_c   1.000
_cell.angle_alpha   90.00
_cell.angle_beta   90.00
_cell.angle_gamma   90.00
#
_symmetry.space_group_name_H-M   'P 1'
#
loop_
_entity.id
_entity.type
_entity.pdbx_description
1 polymer ?
#
loop_
_entity_poly.entity_id
_entity_poly.type
_entity_poly.pdbx_seq_one_letter_code
_entity_poly.pdbx_strand_id
1 'polypeptide(L)'
;SFRVASSRVHPPGRAPRPSPLHLQSTSSALSSPSRSPLPPPLPSSPSLSQRTRKNTLDDESAEYWKQNLYLLQERAPKPRVVPCTHPVDDCPSQYGIEFHGLIDRPEADSMLTLAGEGAYLVRSSKRCRDAYTLCMFFDGRVLNYKLYYDGHHYVAEKRFDSMELLVADGLISMYVDKHAADYIRRMADEAIYEQSPYLQYQAATHAQSRQSYARTHSFLPHTFRMIQYCDFCRNFLWGLVQQGVRCEDCGFAAHKKCAERCLPDCRPDSKYVKRMFGVDLTTFFLAHGNPVPPVMRSAIHEVETRGLDVEGIYRVSGSHDQMEKLSKQFDTNHNVDLSQVEDIHTVCGLLKLYLRRLPQQLVPLSVYKSLLTAFTATHSTVNEKIKACRKAIEGLSEANATTFHMLLVHLSKVAEHADENKMTIENLSTIFSPTVFYTGVLPALPQQQHMLLHFLISNPRIVAIS
;
A
#
# COMPACT_ATOMS: atom_id res chain seq x y z
N SER A 1 -47.36 33.19 3.93
CA SER A 1 -46.55 34.26 4.53
C SER A 1 -45.53 33.71 5.51
N PHE A 2 -44.36 33.37 5.03
CA PHE A 2 -43.18 33.21 5.93
C PHE A 2 -41.97 33.84 5.23
N ARG A 3 -41.40 34.84 5.87
CA ARG A 3 -40.18 35.54 5.44
C ARG A 3 -38.97 34.67 5.76
N VAL A 4 -38.09 34.46 4.77
CA VAL A 4 -36.77 33.85 4.91
C VAL A 4 -35.79 35.01 5.22
N ALA A 5 -35.11 34.92 6.37
CA ALA A 5 -34.02 35.81 6.74
C ALA A 5 -32.71 35.36 6.10
N SER A 6 -32.10 36.26 5.32
CA SER A 6 -30.80 36.13 4.70
C SER A 6 -29.71 36.47 5.72
N SER A 7 -28.88 35.48 6.11
CA SER A 7 -27.66 35.72 6.90
C SER A 7 -26.44 35.73 5.97
N ARG A 8 -25.78 36.89 5.91
CA ARG A 8 -24.49 37.10 5.22
C ARG A 8 -23.36 36.42 6.02
N VAL A 9 -22.62 35.55 5.36
CA VAL A 9 -21.38 34.95 5.88
C VAL A 9 -20.21 35.77 5.36
N HIS A 10 -19.37 36.30 6.26
CA HIS A 10 -18.11 36.96 5.97
C HIS A 10 -17.00 35.93 5.71
N PRO A 11 -16.05 36.17 4.80
CA PRO A 11 -14.92 35.30 4.60
C PRO A 11 -13.83 35.44 5.67
N PRO A 12 -13.10 34.40 6.03
CA PRO A 12 -12.04 34.45 7.03
C PRO A 12 -10.76 35.12 6.50
N GLY A 13 -10.09 35.85 7.40
CA GLY A 13 -8.94 36.68 7.15
C GLY A 13 -7.67 35.88 6.78
N ARG A 14 -6.83 36.57 6.00
CA ARG A 14 -5.50 36.19 5.56
C ARG A 14 -4.51 36.03 6.73
N ALA A 15 -3.79 34.92 6.79
CA ALA A 15 -2.65 34.73 7.66
C ALA A 15 -1.41 35.51 7.18
N PRO A 16 -0.53 36.01 8.09
CA PRO A 16 0.64 36.80 7.72
C PRO A 16 1.79 35.97 7.18
N ARG A 17 2.54 36.53 6.22
CA ARG A 17 3.77 35.99 5.66
C ARG A 17 4.92 36.08 6.66
N PRO A 18 5.80 35.06 6.75
CA PRO A 18 7.06 35.19 7.48
C PRO A 18 8.11 35.95 6.68
N SER A 19 8.85 36.83 7.37
CA SER A 19 9.97 37.62 6.87
C SER A 19 11.24 36.78 6.71
N PRO A 20 12.20 37.18 5.84
CA PRO A 20 13.38 36.39 5.56
C PRO A 20 14.45 36.50 6.67
N LEU A 21 14.94 35.34 7.12
CA LEU A 21 16.10 35.25 8.04
C LEU A 21 17.41 35.16 7.26
N HIS A 22 18.38 35.95 7.71
CA HIS A 22 19.76 36.02 7.24
C HIS A 22 20.47 34.65 7.29
N LEU A 23 21.11 34.28 6.18
CA LEU A 23 22.05 33.16 6.08
C LEU A 23 23.40 33.55 6.61
N GLN A 24 23.83 32.93 7.70
CA GLN A 24 25.26 32.84 8.05
C GLN A 24 25.84 31.53 7.49
N SER A 25 26.88 31.66 6.71
CA SER A 25 27.64 30.58 6.10
C SER A 25 28.47 29.81 7.13
N THR A 26 28.22 28.53 7.32
CA THR A 26 29.18 27.57 7.87
C THR A 26 29.35 26.42 6.90
N SER A 27 30.57 26.32 6.36
CA SER A 27 31.01 25.22 5.52
C SER A 27 31.15 23.93 6.36
N SER A 28 30.35 22.92 6.07
CA SER A 28 30.64 21.56 6.48
C SER A 28 30.36 20.62 5.32
N ALA A 29 31.29 19.70 5.10
CA ALA A 29 31.41 18.81 3.98
C ALA A 29 30.13 17.95 3.79
N LEU A 30 29.58 18.02 2.59
CA LEU A 30 28.48 17.17 2.13
C LEU A 30 29.06 15.81 1.71
N SER A 31 28.76 14.79 2.52
CA SER A 31 28.82 13.40 2.07
C SER A 31 27.69 13.16 1.07
N SER A 32 28.05 12.73 -0.13
CA SER A 32 27.14 12.41 -1.24
C SER A 32 26.14 11.33 -0.85
N PRO A 33 24.86 11.45 -1.23
CA PRO A 33 23.92 10.35 -1.06
C PRO A 33 24.33 9.19 -1.98
N SER A 34 24.39 8.00 -1.41
CA SER A 34 24.64 6.76 -2.13
C SER A 34 23.60 6.57 -3.25
N ARG A 35 24.06 6.60 -4.50
CA ARG A 35 23.26 6.22 -5.66
C ARG A 35 22.79 4.78 -5.48
N SER A 36 21.49 4.56 -5.57
CA SER A 36 20.93 3.23 -5.79
C SER A 36 21.56 2.61 -7.02
N PRO A 37 21.95 1.33 -7.00
CA PRO A 37 22.56 0.69 -8.15
C PRO A 37 21.62 0.74 -9.34
N LEU A 38 22.11 1.26 -10.47
CA LEU A 38 21.48 1.15 -11.77
C LEU A 38 21.22 -0.34 -12.08
N PRO A 39 20.09 -0.68 -12.68
CA PRO A 39 19.88 -2.04 -13.14
C PRO A 39 21.00 -2.42 -14.11
N PRO A 40 21.45 -3.68 -14.11
CA PRO A 40 22.51 -4.13 -15.00
C PRO A 40 22.14 -3.83 -16.46
N PRO A 41 23.15 -3.47 -17.32
CA PRO A 41 22.90 -3.25 -18.73
C PRO A 41 22.31 -4.50 -19.36
N LEU A 42 21.31 -4.31 -20.22
CA LEU A 42 20.70 -5.39 -21.02
C LEU A 42 21.82 -6.17 -21.72
N PRO A 43 21.77 -7.51 -21.70
CA PRO A 43 22.74 -8.30 -22.44
C PRO A 43 22.66 -7.92 -23.91
N SER A 44 23.81 -7.59 -24.49
CA SER A 44 24.00 -7.35 -25.91
C SER A 44 23.46 -8.57 -26.68
N SER A 45 22.65 -8.30 -27.71
CA SER A 45 22.05 -9.29 -28.59
C SER A 45 23.11 -10.28 -29.09
N PRO A 46 22.95 -11.58 -28.94
CA PRO A 46 23.84 -12.55 -29.55
C PRO A 46 23.67 -12.50 -31.07
N SER A 47 24.82 -12.40 -31.78
CA SER A 47 24.91 -12.51 -33.21
C SER A 47 24.25 -13.83 -33.69
N LEU A 48 23.43 -13.67 -34.75
CA LEU A 48 22.79 -14.79 -35.43
C LEU A 48 23.85 -15.70 -36.08
N SER A 49 24.31 -16.71 -35.35
CA SER A 49 24.80 -17.94 -35.99
C SER A 49 24.85 -19.07 -34.95
N GLN A 50 24.20 -20.15 -35.30
CA GLN A 50 24.22 -21.46 -34.67
C GLN A 50 23.34 -21.64 -33.39
N ARG A 51 22.05 -21.92 -33.58
CA ARG A 51 21.29 -22.78 -32.68
C ARG A 51 20.58 -23.90 -33.45
N THR A 52 20.95 -25.10 -33.06
CA THR A 52 20.36 -26.36 -33.50
C THR A 52 18.87 -26.46 -33.15
N ARG A 53 18.07 -26.84 -34.12
CA ARG A 53 16.62 -27.11 -34.04
C ARG A 53 16.29 -28.16 -32.99
N LYS A 54 15.54 -27.76 -31.94
CA LYS A 54 14.54 -28.59 -31.24
C LYS A 54 13.62 -27.73 -30.39
N ASN A 55 12.32 -27.86 -30.60
CA ASN A 55 11.18 -27.20 -29.93
C ASN A 55 10.98 -25.72 -30.27
N THR A 56 10.47 -25.41 -31.45
CA THR A 56 10.53 -24.09 -32.06
C THR A 56 9.21 -23.38 -32.18
N LEU A 57 8.05 -23.92 -31.78
CA LEU A 57 6.77 -23.22 -31.98
C LEU A 57 6.33 -22.34 -30.80
N ASP A 58 6.69 -22.71 -29.58
CA ASP A 58 6.27 -21.96 -28.36
C ASP A 58 7.25 -20.82 -28.04
N ASP A 59 8.53 -20.96 -28.35
CA ASP A 59 9.57 -19.98 -28.05
C ASP A 59 9.54 -18.79 -29.05
N GLU A 60 9.22 -19.06 -30.32
CA GLU A 60 9.06 -18.03 -31.34
C GLU A 60 7.84 -17.12 -31.07
N SER A 61 6.77 -17.64 -30.51
CA SER A 61 5.58 -16.82 -30.19
C SER A 61 5.86 -15.86 -29.03
N ALA A 62 6.53 -16.30 -27.98
CA ALA A 62 6.84 -15.49 -26.80
C ALA A 62 7.83 -14.35 -27.11
N GLU A 63 8.90 -14.62 -27.89
CA GLU A 63 9.83 -13.59 -28.38
C GLU A 63 9.15 -12.63 -29.36
N TYR A 64 8.30 -13.14 -30.24
CA TYR A 64 7.52 -12.35 -31.18
C TYR A 64 6.64 -11.31 -30.50
N TRP A 65 5.95 -11.70 -29.41
CA TRP A 65 5.07 -10.81 -28.68
C TRP A 65 5.82 -9.73 -27.90
N LYS A 66 6.94 -10.07 -27.29
CA LYS A 66 7.81 -9.14 -26.57
C LYS A 66 8.41 -8.09 -27.52
N GLN A 67 8.87 -8.53 -28.69
CA GLN A 67 9.36 -7.65 -29.75
C GLN A 67 8.25 -6.74 -30.31
N ASN A 68 7.04 -7.25 -30.50
CA ASN A 68 5.94 -6.46 -31.04
C ASN A 68 5.46 -5.33 -30.10
N LEU A 69 5.51 -5.51 -28.78
CA LEU A 69 5.22 -4.43 -27.84
C LEU A 69 6.28 -3.33 -27.92
N TYR A 70 7.55 -3.66 -28.05
CA TYR A 70 8.63 -2.72 -28.32
C TYR A 70 8.43 -2.01 -29.66
N LEU A 71 8.11 -2.74 -30.70
CA LEU A 71 7.83 -2.19 -32.04
C LEU A 71 6.62 -1.27 -32.04
N LEU A 72 5.58 -1.53 -31.23
CA LEU A 72 4.46 -0.62 -31.08
C LEU A 72 4.89 0.69 -30.40
N GLN A 73 5.72 0.62 -29.35
CA GLN A 73 6.26 1.83 -28.71
C GLN A 73 7.15 2.63 -29.67
N GLU A 74 7.98 1.95 -30.46
CA GLU A 74 8.82 2.59 -31.47
C GLU A 74 8.02 3.22 -32.62
N ARG A 75 6.87 2.64 -32.97
CA ARG A 75 5.96 3.14 -33.99
C ARG A 75 5.07 4.27 -33.52
N ALA A 76 4.97 4.52 -32.22
CA ALA A 76 4.23 5.65 -31.69
C ALA A 76 4.74 6.96 -32.28
N PRO A 77 3.85 7.93 -32.61
CA PRO A 77 4.26 9.23 -33.06
C PRO A 77 5.30 9.86 -32.13
N LYS A 78 6.35 10.44 -32.69
CA LYS A 78 7.36 11.17 -31.91
C LYS A 78 6.86 12.58 -31.59
N PRO A 79 7.20 13.14 -30.43
CA PRO A 79 6.88 14.53 -30.10
C PRO A 79 7.45 15.47 -31.17
N ARG A 80 6.62 16.38 -31.67
CA ARG A 80 7.02 17.45 -32.58
C ARG A 80 6.50 18.77 -32.05
N VAL A 81 7.41 19.62 -31.60
CA VAL A 81 7.04 20.95 -31.15
C VAL A 81 6.54 21.78 -32.36
N VAL A 82 5.43 22.49 -32.14
CA VAL A 82 5.01 23.60 -33.02
C VAL A 82 5.66 24.86 -32.45
N PRO A 83 6.72 25.37 -33.08
CA PRO A 83 7.46 26.50 -32.52
C PRO A 83 6.66 27.81 -32.65
N CYS A 84 6.66 28.61 -31.59
CA CYS A 84 6.18 29.96 -31.63
C CYS A 84 7.20 30.85 -32.41
N THR A 85 6.76 31.48 -33.47
CA THR A 85 7.63 32.29 -34.36
C THR A 85 7.63 33.79 -34.03
N HIS A 86 6.86 34.21 -33.03
CA HIS A 86 6.77 35.62 -32.58
C HIS A 86 7.13 35.70 -31.09
N PRO A 87 7.67 36.85 -30.65
CA PRO A 87 7.93 37.03 -29.23
C PRO A 87 6.62 37.01 -28.42
N VAL A 88 6.63 36.29 -27.34
CA VAL A 88 5.52 36.23 -26.38
C VAL A 88 5.92 36.98 -25.12
N ASP A 89 5.21 38.04 -24.80
CA ASP A 89 5.38 38.74 -23.54
C ASP A 89 4.99 37.82 -22.40
N ASP A 90 5.73 37.84 -21.30
CA ASP A 90 5.52 37.02 -20.09
C ASP A 90 5.60 35.49 -20.33
N CYS A 91 6.57 35.01 -21.16
CA CYS A 91 6.84 33.58 -21.28
C CYS A 91 7.41 33.05 -19.95
N PRO A 92 6.73 32.07 -19.30
CA PRO A 92 7.24 31.46 -18.09
C PRO A 92 8.57 30.73 -18.33
N SER A 93 9.51 30.86 -17.39
CA SER A 93 10.87 30.31 -17.52
C SER A 93 10.97 28.80 -17.73
N GLN A 94 9.92 28.07 -17.37
CA GLN A 94 9.84 26.60 -17.54
C GLN A 94 9.43 26.15 -18.94
N TYR A 95 8.99 27.06 -19.82
CA TYR A 95 8.63 26.78 -21.21
C TYR A 95 9.60 27.43 -22.19
N GLY A 96 9.69 26.86 -23.38
CA GLY A 96 10.51 27.35 -24.47
C GLY A 96 9.71 27.72 -25.70
N ILE A 97 10.21 27.28 -26.86
CA ILE A 97 9.60 27.60 -28.18
C ILE A 97 8.21 27.00 -28.36
N GLU A 98 7.81 26.05 -27.53
CA GLU A 98 6.48 25.45 -27.55
C GLU A 98 5.40 26.34 -26.93
N PHE A 99 5.77 27.46 -26.29
CA PHE A 99 4.81 28.35 -25.63
C PHE A 99 4.32 29.46 -26.56
N HIS A 100 3.02 29.49 -26.79
CA HIS A 100 2.33 30.40 -27.72
C HIS A 100 1.55 31.55 -27.04
N GLY A 101 1.68 31.70 -25.71
CA GLY A 101 0.95 32.75 -24.98
C GLY A 101 -0.57 32.57 -25.00
N LEU A 102 -1.29 33.67 -25.17
CA LEU A 102 -2.76 33.74 -25.15
C LEU A 102 -3.37 33.50 -26.53
N ILE A 103 -3.11 32.37 -27.16
CA ILE A 103 -3.83 31.96 -28.38
C ILE A 103 -5.17 31.29 -28.02
N ASP A 104 -6.15 31.38 -28.92
CA ASP A 104 -7.43 30.71 -28.71
C ASP A 104 -7.39 29.24 -29.14
N ARG A 105 -8.46 28.51 -28.80
CA ARG A 105 -8.52 27.08 -29.12
C ARG A 105 -8.58 26.79 -30.62
N PRO A 106 -9.42 27.47 -31.44
CA PRO A 106 -9.44 27.25 -32.88
C PRO A 106 -8.10 27.51 -33.56
N GLU A 107 -7.37 28.53 -33.12
CA GLU A 107 -6.04 28.85 -33.64
C GLU A 107 -5.03 27.74 -33.30
N ALA A 108 -4.98 27.28 -32.05
CA ALA A 108 -4.15 26.16 -31.64
C ALA A 108 -4.51 24.86 -32.40
N ASP A 109 -5.82 24.58 -32.55
CA ASP A 109 -6.33 23.42 -33.28
C ASP A 109 -5.90 23.43 -34.74
N SER A 110 -5.92 24.62 -35.38
CA SER A 110 -5.48 24.80 -36.78
C SER A 110 -3.98 24.55 -36.95
N MET A 111 -3.15 25.12 -36.07
CA MET A 111 -1.71 24.93 -36.10
C MET A 111 -1.32 23.45 -35.93
N LEU A 112 -1.95 22.78 -34.98
CA LEU A 112 -1.68 21.38 -34.69
C LEU A 112 -2.16 20.44 -35.79
N THR A 113 -3.32 20.72 -36.37
CA THR A 113 -3.85 19.95 -37.50
C THR A 113 -2.93 20.06 -38.73
N LEU A 114 -2.39 21.26 -39.02
CA LEU A 114 -1.42 21.47 -40.08
C LEU A 114 -0.10 20.75 -39.80
N ALA A 115 0.36 20.77 -38.54
CA ALA A 115 1.59 20.10 -38.15
C ALA A 115 1.46 18.56 -38.13
N GLY A 116 0.27 18.00 -37.83
CA GLY A 116 -0.06 16.58 -37.91
C GLY A 116 0.37 15.75 -36.68
N GLU A 117 0.41 14.43 -36.86
CA GLU A 117 0.63 13.47 -35.77
C GLU A 117 1.86 13.76 -34.92
N GLY A 118 1.67 13.73 -33.58
CA GLY A 118 2.70 13.99 -32.59
C GLY A 118 2.99 15.47 -32.34
N ALA A 119 2.35 16.39 -33.10
CA ALA A 119 2.52 17.83 -32.87
C ALA A 119 1.97 18.27 -31.52
N TYR A 120 2.68 19.20 -30.88
CA TYR A 120 2.24 19.77 -29.60
C TYR A 120 2.65 21.24 -29.48
N LEU A 121 1.89 21.97 -28.64
CA LEU A 121 2.18 23.31 -28.20
C LEU A 121 1.61 23.55 -26.78
N VAL A 122 2.07 24.58 -26.13
CA VAL A 122 1.56 25.05 -24.83
C VAL A 122 0.97 26.45 -25.02
N ARG A 123 -0.20 26.68 -24.42
CA ARG A 123 -0.85 27.98 -24.43
C ARG A 123 -1.37 28.36 -23.04
N SER A 124 -1.47 29.66 -22.78
CA SER A 124 -2.12 30.23 -21.60
C SER A 124 -3.64 30.04 -21.67
N SER A 125 -4.27 29.87 -20.52
CA SER A 125 -5.73 29.80 -20.42
C SER A 125 -6.34 31.20 -20.39
N LYS A 126 -7.31 31.48 -21.25
CA LYS A 126 -8.08 32.74 -21.22
C LYS A 126 -9.02 32.85 -20.00
N ARG A 127 -9.32 31.70 -19.34
CA ARG A 127 -10.29 31.64 -18.22
C ARG A 127 -9.66 31.79 -16.84
N CYS A 128 -8.41 31.40 -16.69
CA CYS A 128 -7.71 31.40 -15.40
C CYS A 128 -6.29 31.96 -15.60
N ARG A 129 -5.91 32.97 -14.84
CA ARG A 129 -4.51 33.42 -14.75
C ARG A 129 -3.66 32.28 -14.21
N ASP A 130 -2.44 32.12 -14.70
CA ASP A 130 -1.47 31.10 -14.31
C ASP A 130 -1.90 29.64 -14.57
N ALA A 131 -2.85 29.45 -15.50
CA ALA A 131 -3.25 28.12 -15.96
C ALA A 131 -2.79 27.91 -17.41
N TYR A 132 -2.09 26.80 -17.63
CA TYR A 132 -1.53 26.43 -18.92
C TYR A 132 -2.24 25.20 -19.47
N THR A 133 -2.26 25.09 -20.79
CA THR A 133 -2.88 23.98 -21.51
C THR A 133 -1.86 23.41 -22.48
N LEU A 134 -1.55 22.12 -22.32
CA LEU A 134 -0.86 21.34 -23.32
C LEU A 134 -1.87 20.92 -24.38
N CYS A 135 -1.63 21.30 -25.62
CA CYS A 135 -2.41 20.88 -26.78
C CYS A 135 -1.55 19.95 -27.63
N MET A 136 -2.09 18.79 -28.02
CA MET A 136 -1.36 17.81 -28.83
C MET A 136 -2.28 17.16 -29.86
N PHE A 137 -1.72 16.84 -31.03
CA PHE A 137 -2.45 16.19 -32.11
C PHE A 137 -2.15 14.69 -32.13
N PHE A 138 -3.21 13.91 -32.02
CA PHE A 138 -3.11 12.46 -32.04
C PHE A 138 -4.38 11.85 -32.66
N ASP A 139 -4.20 10.91 -33.58
CA ASP A 139 -5.28 10.17 -34.22
C ASP A 139 -6.35 11.10 -34.89
N GLY A 140 -5.90 12.10 -35.64
CA GLY A 140 -6.77 13.03 -36.28
C GLY A 140 -7.53 14.01 -35.39
N ARG A 141 -7.15 14.12 -34.10
CA ARG A 141 -7.82 14.98 -33.11
C ARG A 141 -6.83 15.80 -32.30
N VAL A 142 -7.27 17.02 -31.94
CA VAL A 142 -6.55 17.84 -30.97
C VAL A 142 -7.02 17.53 -29.55
N LEU A 143 -6.10 17.12 -28.72
CA LEU A 143 -6.31 16.82 -27.31
C LEU A 143 -5.77 17.99 -26.48
N ASN A 144 -6.52 18.37 -25.45
CA ASN A 144 -6.17 19.49 -24.58
C ASN A 144 -6.11 19.02 -23.12
N TYR A 145 -4.95 19.21 -22.48
CA TYR A 145 -4.70 18.81 -21.09
C TYR A 145 -4.34 20.03 -20.25
N LYS A 146 -4.89 20.11 -19.05
CA LYS A 146 -4.46 21.12 -18.08
C LYS A 146 -3.05 20.78 -17.61
N LEU A 147 -2.13 21.72 -17.79
CA LEU A 147 -0.70 21.55 -17.53
C LEU A 147 -0.33 22.22 -16.22
N TYR A 148 0.50 21.56 -15.45
CA TYR A 148 1.01 22.01 -14.16
C TYR A 148 2.53 21.93 -14.11
N TYR A 149 3.13 22.71 -13.19
CA TYR A 149 4.56 22.70 -12.92
C TYR A 149 4.84 22.91 -11.44
N ASP A 150 5.65 22.01 -10.85
CA ASP A 150 6.12 22.06 -9.45
C ASP A 150 7.64 21.82 -9.35
N GLY A 151 8.38 22.19 -10.39
CA GLY A 151 9.77 21.80 -10.64
C GLY A 151 9.87 20.72 -11.73
N HIS A 152 8.75 20.05 -12.03
CA HIS A 152 8.58 19.09 -13.10
C HIS A 152 7.27 19.35 -13.84
N HIS A 153 7.20 19.00 -15.12
CA HIS A 153 5.98 19.12 -15.89
C HIS A 153 5.05 17.95 -15.63
N TYR A 154 3.74 18.21 -15.50
CA TYR A 154 2.75 17.16 -15.32
C TYR A 154 1.33 17.57 -15.74
N VAL A 155 0.56 16.58 -16.16
CA VAL A 155 -0.87 16.72 -16.50
C VAL A 155 -1.75 16.07 -15.42
N ALA A 156 -1.25 14.95 -14.86
CA ALA A 156 -1.88 14.22 -13.78
C ALA A 156 -0.90 14.11 -12.59
N GLU A 157 -0.60 12.90 -12.14
CA GLU A 157 0.29 12.69 -10.98
C GLU A 157 1.76 12.41 -11.38
N LYS A 158 1.99 11.89 -12.58
CA LYS A 158 3.33 11.55 -13.07
C LYS A 158 4.10 12.82 -13.44
N ARG A 159 5.37 12.91 -13.01
CA ARG A 159 6.27 14.05 -13.16
C ARG A 159 7.30 13.77 -14.24
N PHE A 160 7.63 14.79 -15.02
CA PHE A 160 8.56 14.73 -16.15
C PHE A 160 9.55 15.90 -16.11
N ASP A 161 10.82 15.61 -16.40
CA ASP A 161 11.87 16.62 -16.40
C ASP A 161 11.76 17.60 -17.59
N SER A 162 11.07 17.20 -18.67
CA SER A 162 10.85 18.04 -19.85
C SER A 162 9.47 17.84 -20.46
N MET A 163 9.01 18.86 -21.22
CA MET A 163 7.78 18.80 -21.99
C MET A 163 7.82 17.69 -23.04
N GLU A 164 8.96 17.49 -23.67
CA GLU A 164 9.14 16.45 -24.68
C GLU A 164 8.91 15.03 -24.08
N LEU A 165 9.45 14.76 -22.89
CA LEU A 165 9.24 13.48 -22.20
C LEU A 165 7.79 13.27 -21.79
N LEU A 166 7.09 14.32 -21.34
CA LEU A 166 5.67 14.26 -21.01
C LEU A 166 4.82 13.93 -22.26
N VAL A 167 5.10 14.63 -23.36
CA VAL A 167 4.38 14.41 -24.63
C VAL A 167 4.69 13.03 -25.21
N ALA A 168 5.95 12.59 -25.15
CA ALA A 168 6.36 11.26 -25.62
C ALA A 168 5.62 10.15 -24.86
N ASP A 169 5.56 10.23 -23.53
CA ASP A 169 4.86 9.27 -22.70
C ASP A 169 3.35 9.24 -23.02
N GLY A 170 2.74 10.42 -23.22
CA GLY A 170 1.34 10.53 -23.60
C GLY A 170 1.04 9.91 -24.97
N LEU A 171 1.87 10.20 -25.97
CA LEU A 171 1.74 9.66 -27.33
C LEU A 171 1.92 8.14 -27.37
N ILE A 172 2.94 7.62 -26.69
CA ILE A 172 3.16 6.17 -26.58
C ILE A 172 1.96 5.50 -25.90
N SER A 173 1.48 6.06 -24.79
CA SER A 173 0.34 5.51 -24.06
C SER A 173 -0.91 5.42 -24.93
N MET A 174 -1.27 6.51 -25.59
CA MET A 174 -2.44 6.56 -26.47
C MET A 174 -2.30 5.64 -27.69
N TYR A 175 -1.10 5.56 -28.26
CA TYR A 175 -0.82 4.69 -29.40
C TYR A 175 -0.92 3.21 -29.04
N VAL A 176 -0.34 2.83 -27.90
CA VAL A 176 -0.40 1.47 -27.38
C VAL A 176 -1.84 1.11 -27.01
N ASP A 177 -2.56 1.98 -26.31
CA ASP A 177 -3.97 1.75 -25.96
C ASP A 177 -4.83 1.51 -27.21
N LYS A 178 -4.60 2.28 -28.28
CA LYS A 178 -5.35 2.15 -29.53
C LYS A 178 -5.01 0.87 -30.31
N HIS A 179 -3.72 0.51 -30.38
CA HIS A 179 -3.24 -0.56 -31.27
C HIS A 179 -2.94 -1.88 -30.56
N ALA A 180 -2.86 -1.89 -29.24
CA ALA A 180 -2.50 -3.05 -28.46
C ALA A 180 -3.62 -3.63 -27.60
N ALA A 181 -4.86 -3.11 -27.69
CA ALA A 181 -5.97 -3.62 -26.87
C ALA A 181 -6.20 -5.12 -27.05
N ASP A 182 -6.19 -5.61 -28.28
CA ASP A 182 -6.30 -7.04 -28.59
C ASP A 182 -5.02 -7.81 -28.26
N TYR A 183 -3.90 -7.16 -28.42
CA TYR A 183 -2.58 -7.67 -28.11
C TYR A 183 -2.39 -7.84 -26.60
N ILE A 184 -2.72 -6.83 -25.81
CA ILE A 184 -2.68 -6.88 -24.34
C ILE A 184 -3.60 -8.00 -23.82
N ARG A 185 -4.76 -8.16 -24.44
CA ARG A 185 -5.71 -9.25 -24.11
C ARG A 185 -5.09 -10.62 -24.38
N ARG A 186 -4.47 -10.82 -25.55
CA ARG A 186 -3.78 -12.08 -25.89
C ARG A 186 -2.59 -12.35 -24.96
N MET A 187 -1.75 -11.35 -24.68
CA MET A 187 -0.68 -11.47 -23.69
C MET A 187 -1.19 -11.88 -22.31
N ALA A 188 -2.42 -11.52 -21.97
CA ALA A 188 -3.03 -11.93 -20.71
C ALA A 188 -3.43 -13.41 -20.69
N ASP A 189 -3.75 -13.97 -21.84
CA ASP A 189 -4.33 -15.31 -22.00
C ASP A 189 -3.27 -16.36 -22.38
N GLU A 190 -2.11 -15.95 -22.91
CA GLU A 190 -1.07 -16.87 -23.40
C GLU A 190 0.11 -17.06 -22.42
N ALA A 191 0.80 -18.18 -22.56
CA ALA A 191 1.90 -18.69 -21.73
C ALA A 191 3.18 -17.82 -21.66
N ILE A 192 3.21 -16.65 -22.27
CA ILE A 192 4.35 -15.72 -22.27
C ILE A 192 4.79 -15.34 -20.84
N TYR A 193 3.85 -15.33 -19.91
CA TYR A 193 4.11 -15.05 -18.51
C TYR A 193 4.84 -16.20 -17.79
N GLU A 194 4.81 -17.42 -18.32
CA GLU A 194 5.55 -18.56 -17.76
C GLU A 194 7.06 -18.41 -17.92
N GLN A 195 7.49 -17.63 -18.90
CA GLN A 195 8.90 -17.28 -19.14
C GLN A 195 9.31 -15.95 -18.50
N SER A 196 8.48 -15.39 -17.63
CA SER A 196 8.80 -14.16 -16.91
C SER A 196 10.14 -14.29 -16.18
N PRO A 197 11.04 -13.28 -16.28
CA PRO A 197 12.27 -13.24 -15.50
C PRO A 197 12.04 -13.37 -14.00
N TYR A 198 10.90 -12.90 -13.51
CA TYR A 198 10.45 -13.06 -12.13
C TYR A 198 10.22 -14.55 -11.78
N LEU A 199 9.48 -15.29 -12.60
CA LEU A 199 9.22 -16.70 -12.36
C LEU A 199 10.50 -17.55 -12.45
N GLN A 200 11.40 -17.24 -13.37
CA GLN A 200 12.70 -17.91 -13.50
C GLN A 200 13.60 -17.65 -12.28
N TYR A 201 13.63 -16.40 -11.79
CA TYR A 201 14.38 -16.03 -10.59
C TYR A 201 13.83 -16.72 -9.35
N GLN A 202 12.53 -16.80 -9.21
CA GLN A 202 11.86 -17.46 -8.09
C GLN A 202 12.08 -18.98 -8.09
N ALA A 203 12.05 -19.63 -9.24
CA ALA A 203 12.36 -21.05 -9.34
C ALA A 203 13.79 -21.36 -8.84
N ALA A 204 14.76 -20.47 -9.10
CA ALA A 204 16.12 -20.62 -8.62
C ALA A 204 16.26 -20.36 -7.11
N THR A 205 15.49 -19.41 -6.55
CA THR A 205 15.55 -19.03 -5.12
C THR A 205 14.76 -19.98 -4.22
N HIS A 206 13.64 -20.54 -4.69
CA HIS A 206 12.86 -21.53 -3.94
C HIS A 206 13.61 -22.84 -3.69
N ALA A 207 14.58 -23.17 -4.53
CA ALA A 207 15.45 -24.32 -4.31
C ALA A 207 16.40 -24.14 -3.10
N GLN A 208 16.61 -22.90 -2.62
CA GLN A 208 17.57 -22.59 -1.56
C GLN A 208 16.96 -22.21 -0.19
N SER A 209 15.66 -21.88 -0.10
CA SER A 209 15.05 -21.46 1.18
C SER A 209 13.90 -22.39 1.60
N ARG A 210 14.16 -23.20 2.62
CA ARG A 210 13.19 -24.14 3.23
C ARG A 210 12.12 -23.48 4.13
N GLN A 211 12.03 -22.16 4.21
CA GLN A 211 11.05 -21.44 5.05
C GLN A 211 10.45 -20.24 4.31
N SER A 212 9.70 -20.49 3.26
CA SER A 212 8.91 -19.45 2.60
C SER A 212 7.45 -19.63 3.00
N TYR A 213 6.95 -18.78 3.89
CA TYR A 213 5.51 -18.63 4.09
C TYR A 213 4.93 -18.15 2.76
N ALA A 214 4.06 -18.97 2.16
CA ALA A 214 3.34 -18.59 0.96
C ALA A 214 2.37 -17.45 1.31
N ARG A 215 2.69 -16.23 0.88
CA ARG A 215 1.91 -15.03 1.14
C ARG A 215 1.56 -14.32 -0.15
N THR A 216 0.28 -14.14 -0.38
CA THR A 216 -0.22 -13.39 -1.54
C THR A 216 0.09 -11.90 -1.42
N HIS A 217 0.25 -11.22 -2.56
CA HIS A 217 0.41 -9.77 -2.62
C HIS A 217 -0.94 -9.06 -2.48
N SER A 218 -0.95 -7.93 -1.78
CA SER A 218 -2.10 -7.04 -1.64
C SER A 218 -2.00 -5.92 -2.68
N PHE A 219 -2.42 -6.19 -3.93
CA PHE A 219 -2.31 -5.24 -5.02
C PHE A 219 -3.44 -4.22 -5.04
N LEU A 220 -3.07 -2.94 -5.09
CA LEU A 220 -4.00 -1.83 -5.36
C LEU A 220 -3.59 -1.06 -6.63
N PRO A 221 -4.57 -0.51 -7.38
CA PRO A 221 -4.28 0.43 -8.47
C PRO A 221 -3.40 1.56 -7.98
N HIS A 222 -2.32 1.85 -8.71
CA HIS A 222 -1.36 2.85 -8.31
C HIS A 222 -0.95 3.74 -9.48
N THR A 223 -0.80 5.04 -9.22
CA THR A 223 -0.23 6.01 -10.14
C THR A 223 1.23 6.27 -9.77
N PHE A 224 2.13 5.83 -10.62
CA PHE A 224 3.57 6.02 -10.43
C PHE A 224 3.96 7.42 -10.92
N ARG A 225 4.61 8.19 -10.04
CA ARG A 225 5.06 9.57 -10.35
C ARG A 225 6.34 9.61 -11.16
N MET A 226 7.14 8.56 -11.08
CA MET A 226 8.38 8.39 -11.81
C MET A 226 8.23 7.25 -12.82
N ILE A 227 9.15 7.16 -13.76
CA ILE A 227 9.24 6.05 -14.71
C ILE A 227 9.38 4.74 -13.91
N GLN A 228 8.44 3.82 -14.16
CA GLN A 228 8.39 2.55 -13.45
C GLN A 228 8.25 1.38 -14.42
N TYR A 229 8.92 0.28 -14.09
CA TYR A 229 8.82 -0.97 -14.82
C TYR A 229 8.06 -2.01 -13.99
N CYS A 230 7.41 -2.93 -14.69
CA CYS A 230 6.73 -4.07 -14.07
C CYS A 230 7.76 -5.05 -13.49
N ASP A 231 7.70 -5.35 -12.20
CA ASP A 231 8.62 -6.29 -11.55
C ASP A 231 8.44 -7.73 -12.04
N PHE A 232 7.24 -8.05 -12.57
CA PHE A 232 6.95 -9.36 -13.12
C PHE A 232 7.54 -9.57 -14.52
N CYS A 233 7.20 -8.71 -15.49
CA CYS A 233 7.59 -8.90 -16.90
C CYS A 233 8.70 -7.96 -17.38
N ARG A 234 9.19 -7.06 -16.52
CA ARG A 234 10.22 -6.06 -16.80
C ARG A 234 9.89 -5.06 -17.91
N ASN A 235 8.65 -5.06 -18.40
CA ASN A 235 8.19 -4.07 -19.36
C ASN A 235 7.76 -2.79 -18.63
N PHE A 236 7.74 -1.69 -19.38
CA PHE A 236 7.40 -0.38 -18.88
C PHE A 236 5.92 -0.29 -18.46
N LEU A 237 5.66 0.40 -17.35
CA LEU A 237 4.30 0.73 -16.91
C LEU A 237 3.92 2.10 -17.49
N TRP A 238 3.23 2.09 -18.62
CA TRP A 238 2.85 3.28 -19.34
C TRP A 238 1.52 3.88 -18.88
N GLY A 239 1.26 5.10 -19.26
CA GLY A 239 0.04 5.84 -18.97
C GLY A 239 0.27 6.99 -18.00
N LEU A 240 -0.66 7.95 -18.00
CA LEU A 240 -0.59 9.15 -17.17
C LEU A 240 -1.09 8.89 -15.74
N VAL A 241 -2.04 7.96 -15.58
CA VAL A 241 -2.65 7.58 -14.30
C VAL A 241 -2.88 6.08 -14.25
N GLN A 242 -2.80 5.49 -13.06
CA GLN A 242 -3.09 4.06 -12.83
C GLN A 242 -2.39 3.12 -13.82
N GLN A 243 -1.11 3.37 -14.08
CA GLN A 243 -0.30 2.62 -15.06
C GLN A 243 -0.22 1.13 -14.71
N GLY A 244 -0.46 0.78 -13.46
CA GLY A 244 -0.44 -0.57 -12.96
C GLY A 244 -0.98 -0.67 -11.56
N VAL A 245 -0.59 -1.73 -10.88
CA VAL A 245 -0.88 -1.98 -9.48
C VAL A 245 0.42 -2.04 -8.67
N ARG A 246 0.33 -1.72 -7.39
CA ARG A 246 1.43 -1.85 -6.44
C ARG A 246 0.96 -2.64 -5.22
N CYS A 247 1.78 -3.57 -4.77
CA CYS A 247 1.53 -4.24 -3.51
C CYS A 247 1.72 -3.26 -2.34
N GLU A 248 0.73 -3.16 -1.45
CA GLU A 248 0.79 -2.29 -0.28
C GLU A 248 1.82 -2.74 0.74
N ASP A 249 2.12 -4.04 0.79
CA ASP A 249 2.99 -4.63 1.80
C ASP A 249 4.47 -4.59 1.42
N CYS A 250 4.81 -4.87 0.14
CA CYS A 250 6.21 -4.99 -0.30
C CYS A 250 6.59 -4.01 -1.42
N GLY A 251 5.63 -3.27 -1.97
CA GLY A 251 5.88 -2.31 -3.04
C GLY A 251 6.05 -2.90 -4.43
N PHE A 252 5.92 -4.23 -4.61
CA PHE A 252 5.98 -4.89 -5.91
C PHE A 252 5.04 -4.20 -6.90
N ALA A 253 5.59 -3.72 -8.02
CA ALA A 253 4.86 -2.98 -9.03
C ALA A 253 4.60 -3.86 -10.25
N ALA A 254 3.35 -3.93 -10.73
CA ALA A 254 3.00 -4.80 -11.84
C ALA A 254 1.91 -4.22 -12.73
N HIS A 255 1.85 -4.68 -13.99
CA HIS A 255 0.63 -4.54 -14.78
C HIS A 255 -0.52 -5.30 -14.10
N LYS A 256 -1.75 -4.83 -14.27
CA LYS A 256 -2.94 -5.49 -13.68
C LYS A 256 -2.97 -7.00 -14.00
N LYS A 257 -2.70 -7.37 -15.25
CA LYS A 257 -2.68 -8.77 -15.69
C LYS A 257 -1.45 -9.55 -15.17
N CYS A 258 -0.32 -8.91 -15.01
CA CYS A 258 0.85 -9.54 -14.41
C CYS A 258 0.61 -9.85 -12.93
N ALA A 259 -0.09 -8.96 -12.21
CA ALA A 259 -0.41 -9.15 -10.81
C ALA A 259 -1.27 -10.40 -10.53
N GLU A 260 -2.18 -10.75 -11.47
CA GLU A 260 -3.02 -11.95 -11.38
C GLU A 260 -2.20 -13.26 -11.41
N ARG A 261 -0.96 -13.19 -11.88
CA ARG A 261 -0.06 -14.34 -12.08
C ARG A 261 1.14 -14.35 -11.13
N CYS A 262 1.22 -13.36 -10.22
CA CYS A 262 2.30 -13.33 -9.22
C CYS A 262 2.20 -14.51 -8.27
N LEU A 263 3.36 -15.04 -7.90
CA LEU A 263 3.47 -16.10 -6.89
C LEU A 263 3.13 -15.53 -5.50
N PRO A 264 2.72 -16.38 -4.55
CA PRO A 264 2.48 -15.98 -3.17
C PRO A 264 3.81 -15.86 -2.39
N ASP A 265 4.67 -14.94 -2.80
CA ASP A 265 6.01 -14.71 -2.25
C ASP A 265 6.20 -13.28 -1.70
N CYS A 266 5.10 -12.63 -1.34
CA CYS A 266 5.13 -11.28 -0.80
C CYS A 266 6.01 -11.21 0.46
N ARG A 267 7.00 -10.31 0.43
CA ARG A 267 7.86 -9.97 1.58
C ARG A 267 7.56 -8.53 2.01
N PRO A 268 6.76 -8.36 3.07
CA PRO A 268 6.47 -7.03 3.61
C PRO A 268 7.74 -6.26 3.96
N ASP A 269 7.71 -4.95 3.70
CA ASP A 269 8.82 -4.04 3.96
C ASP A 269 8.32 -2.81 4.73
N SER A 270 9.05 -2.40 5.75
CA SER A 270 8.74 -1.25 6.62
C SER A 270 8.58 0.07 5.86
N LYS A 271 9.18 0.19 4.67
CA LYS A 271 9.00 1.33 3.77
C LYS A 271 7.54 1.48 3.31
N TYR A 272 6.84 0.37 3.13
CA TYR A 272 5.47 0.32 2.63
C TYR A 272 4.45 0.09 3.75
N VAL A 273 4.73 -0.83 4.68
CA VAL A 273 3.89 -1.10 5.85
C VAL A 273 4.19 -0.07 6.94
N LYS A 274 3.64 1.13 6.78
CA LYS A 274 3.82 2.23 7.75
C LYS A 274 2.77 2.25 8.84
N ARG A 275 1.54 1.88 8.51
CA ARG A 275 0.43 1.83 9.47
C ARG A 275 0.57 0.61 10.39
N MET A 276 0.01 0.73 11.59
CA MET A 276 -0.07 -0.35 12.58
C MET A 276 -1.50 -0.88 12.70
N PHE A 277 -2.50 0.03 12.69
CA PHE A 277 -3.90 -0.36 12.76
C PHE A 277 -4.42 -0.81 11.39
N GLY A 278 -5.22 -1.88 11.39
CA GLY A 278 -5.78 -2.45 10.16
C GLY A 278 -4.77 -3.22 9.32
N VAL A 279 -3.61 -3.55 9.86
CA VAL A 279 -2.58 -4.37 9.23
C VAL A 279 -2.55 -5.74 9.90
N ASP A 280 -2.41 -6.79 9.10
CA ASP A 280 -2.28 -8.16 9.60
C ASP A 280 -1.01 -8.34 10.44
N LEU A 281 -1.09 -9.09 11.54
CA LEU A 281 0.01 -9.27 12.49
C LEU A 281 1.26 -9.85 11.85
N THR A 282 1.10 -10.84 10.97
CA THR A 282 2.23 -11.46 10.27
C THR A 282 2.88 -10.48 9.30
N THR A 283 2.05 -9.65 8.61
CA THR A 283 2.55 -8.55 7.76
C THR A 283 3.38 -7.56 8.55
N PHE A 284 2.86 -7.12 9.69
CA PHE A 284 3.54 -6.16 10.56
C PHE A 284 4.84 -6.75 11.11
N PHE A 285 4.82 -8.00 11.58
CA PHE A 285 6.00 -8.71 12.05
C PHE A 285 7.09 -8.84 11.00
N LEU A 286 6.73 -9.30 9.79
CA LEU A 286 7.69 -9.47 8.69
C LEU A 286 8.32 -8.14 8.25
N ALA A 287 7.56 -7.05 8.31
CA ALA A 287 8.04 -5.72 7.95
C ALA A 287 8.94 -5.08 9.02
N HIS A 288 8.68 -5.31 10.30
CA HIS A 288 9.31 -4.58 11.41
C HIS A 288 10.14 -5.45 12.35
N GLY A 289 10.09 -6.78 12.22
CA GLY A 289 10.86 -7.72 13.04
C GLY A 289 10.35 -7.89 14.48
N ASN A 290 9.20 -7.28 14.83
CA ASN A 290 8.63 -7.37 16.17
C ASN A 290 7.38 -8.27 16.18
N PRO A 291 7.40 -9.44 16.84
CA PRO A 291 6.27 -10.36 16.85
C PRO A 291 5.05 -9.82 17.63
N VAL A 292 5.27 -8.88 18.55
CA VAL A 292 4.18 -8.19 19.25
C VAL A 292 4.15 -6.72 18.84
N PRO A 293 3.00 -6.23 18.35
CA PRO A 293 2.86 -4.84 17.98
C PRO A 293 3.12 -3.87 19.14
N PRO A 294 3.81 -2.74 18.88
CA PRO A 294 4.11 -1.74 19.93
C PRO A 294 2.88 -1.28 20.72
N VAL A 295 1.73 -1.06 20.06
CA VAL A 295 0.49 -0.64 20.74
C VAL A 295 0.03 -1.65 21.78
N MET A 296 0.14 -2.97 21.47
CA MET A 296 -0.20 -4.03 22.42
C MET A 296 0.73 -4.02 23.62
N ARG A 297 2.04 -3.92 23.35
CA ARG A 297 3.06 -3.91 24.40
C ARG A 297 2.93 -2.69 25.31
N SER A 298 2.79 -1.49 24.73
CA SER A 298 2.66 -0.25 25.50
C SER A 298 1.38 -0.22 26.31
N ALA A 299 0.24 -0.64 25.72
CA ALA A 299 -1.04 -0.65 26.44
C ALA A 299 -1.04 -1.66 27.59
N ILE A 300 -0.49 -2.86 27.38
CA ILE A 300 -0.34 -3.87 28.45
C ILE A 300 0.56 -3.33 29.57
N HIS A 301 1.70 -2.74 29.20
CA HIS A 301 2.62 -2.15 30.18
C HIS A 301 1.95 -1.09 31.05
N GLU A 302 1.20 -0.16 30.47
CA GLU A 302 0.49 0.88 31.20
C GLU A 302 -0.57 0.31 32.16
N VAL A 303 -1.38 -0.65 31.67
CA VAL A 303 -2.37 -1.31 32.54
C VAL A 303 -1.71 -2.06 33.67
N GLU A 304 -0.59 -2.75 33.44
CA GLU A 304 0.15 -3.45 34.49
C GLU A 304 0.87 -2.53 35.48
N THR A 305 1.19 -1.30 35.06
CA THR A 305 1.90 -0.33 35.91
C THR A 305 0.93 0.43 36.82
N ARG A 306 -0.25 0.81 36.33
CA ARG A 306 -1.15 1.70 37.08
C ARG A 306 -2.65 1.39 36.98
N GLY A 307 -3.01 0.24 36.39
CA GLY A 307 -4.41 -0.09 36.11
C GLY A 307 -4.90 -1.38 36.74
N LEU A 308 -4.03 -2.20 37.38
CA LEU A 308 -4.43 -3.53 37.88
C LEU A 308 -5.51 -3.46 38.94
N ASP A 309 -5.50 -2.45 39.81
CA ASP A 309 -6.43 -2.28 40.94
C ASP A 309 -7.64 -1.38 40.57
N VAL A 310 -7.71 -0.88 39.34
CA VAL A 310 -8.80 0.03 38.91
C VAL A 310 -10.07 -0.75 38.65
N GLU A 311 -11.14 -0.40 39.38
CA GLU A 311 -12.44 -1.06 39.28
C GLU A 311 -12.99 -1.01 37.84
N GLY A 312 -13.41 -2.17 37.32
CA GLY A 312 -14.01 -2.29 36.00
C GLY A 312 -13.02 -2.14 34.85
N ILE A 313 -11.71 -2.34 35.10
CA ILE A 313 -10.68 -2.34 34.06
C ILE A 313 -11.12 -3.23 32.88
N TYR A 314 -10.94 -2.78 31.63
CA TYR A 314 -11.48 -3.36 30.40
C TYR A 314 -13.02 -3.35 30.25
N ARG A 315 -13.81 -3.27 31.30
CA ARG A 315 -15.28 -3.21 31.26
C ARG A 315 -15.78 -1.79 31.00
N VAL A 316 -15.24 -0.85 31.75
CA VAL A 316 -15.59 0.58 31.59
C VAL A 316 -15.04 1.11 30.27
N SER A 317 -15.83 1.92 29.58
CA SER A 317 -15.44 2.52 28.31
C SER A 317 -14.64 3.80 28.53
N GLY A 318 -13.50 3.94 27.87
CA GLY A 318 -12.76 5.20 27.80
C GLY A 318 -13.23 6.11 26.68
N SER A 319 -12.52 7.21 26.46
CA SER A 319 -12.81 8.22 25.44
C SER A 319 -12.56 7.71 24.04
N HIS A 320 -13.62 7.60 23.22
CA HIS A 320 -13.51 7.15 21.82
C HIS A 320 -12.65 8.10 20.99
N ASP A 321 -12.83 9.40 21.13
CA ASP A 321 -12.07 10.42 20.37
C ASP A 321 -10.58 10.34 20.68
N GLN A 322 -10.22 10.10 21.94
CA GLN A 322 -8.84 9.95 22.35
C GLN A 322 -8.23 8.66 21.80
N MET A 323 -8.98 7.55 21.83
CA MET A 323 -8.54 6.29 21.20
C MET A 323 -8.28 6.45 19.69
N GLU A 324 -9.15 7.20 18.97
CA GLU A 324 -8.94 7.48 17.54
C GLU A 324 -7.70 8.35 17.29
N LYS A 325 -7.44 9.35 18.14
CA LYS A 325 -6.21 10.16 18.06
C LYS A 325 -4.97 9.29 18.29
N LEU A 326 -4.98 8.47 19.33
CA LEU A 326 -3.87 7.57 19.65
C LEU A 326 -3.63 6.54 18.52
N SER A 327 -4.68 5.98 17.94
CA SER A 327 -4.53 5.05 16.82
C SER A 327 -3.82 5.69 15.62
N LYS A 328 -4.16 6.94 15.28
CA LYS A 328 -3.48 7.71 14.23
C LYS A 328 -2.03 8.06 14.58
N GLN A 329 -1.74 8.32 15.86
CA GLN A 329 -0.37 8.54 16.33
C GLN A 329 0.48 7.28 16.17
N PHE A 330 -0.04 6.11 16.54
CA PHE A 330 0.63 4.83 16.34
C PHE A 330 0.82 4.47 14.86
N ASP A 331 -0.10 4.88 13.98
CA ASP A 331 0.05 4.72 12.51
C ASP A 331 1.15 5.61 11.92
N THR A 332 1.51 6.69 12.62
CA THR A 332 2.55 7.64 12.17
C THR A 332 3.89 7.37 12.86
N ASN A 333 3.85 7.10 14.15
CA ASN A 333 5.00 6.84 15.00
C ASN A 333 4.71 5.63 15.89
N HIS A 334 5.31 4.50 15.61
CA HIS A 334 5.07 3.25 16.32
C HIS A 334 5.44 3.30 17.83
N ASN A 335 6.17 4.31 18.26
CA ASN A 335 6.57 4.49 19.65
C ASN A 335 5.82 5.69 20.26
N VAL A 336 4.59 5.45 20.74
CA VAL A 336 3.74 6.43 21.40
C VAL A 336 3.79 6.21 22.91
N ASP A 337 4.07 7.27 23.67
CA ASP A 337 4.05 7.27 25.12
C ASP A 337 2.62 7.31 25.64
N LEU A 338 2.15 6.23 26.24
CA LEU A 338 0.82 6.12 26.82
C LEU A 338 0.76 6.58 28.28
N SER A 339 1.87 6.87 28.95
CA SER A 339 1.92 7.34 30.33
C SER A 339 1.21 8.70 30.50
N GLN A 340 1.16 9.48 29.42
CA GLN A 340 0.48 10.79 29.37
C GLN A 340 -1.05 10.69 29.23
N VAL A 341 -1.59 9.49 29.05
CA VAL A 341 -3.04 9.27 28.97
C VAL A 341 -3.58 9.10 30.39
N GLU A 342 -4.25 10.12 30.91
CA GLU A 342 -4.77 10.12 32.30
C GLU A 342 -5.75 8.96 32.54
N ASP A 343 -6.71 8.78 31.64
CA ASP A 343 -7.74 7.75 31.75
C ASP A 343 -7.23 6.38 31.27
N ILE A 344 -6.99 5.47 32.22
CA ILE A 344 -6.53 4.11 31.94
C ILE A 344 -7.58 3.30 31.14
N HIS A 345 -8.88 3.60 31.26
CA HIS A 345 -9.92 2.96 30.49
C HIS A 345 -9.79 3.27 28.98
N THR A 346 -9.28 4.45 28.64
CA THR A 346 -8.93 4.81 27.26
C THR A 346 -7.79 3.93 26.72
N VAL A 347 -6.76 3.63 27.53
CA VAL A 347 -5.68 2.72 27.15
C VAL A 347 -6.21 1.29 26.94
N CYS A 348 -7.08 0.82 27.84
CA CYS A 348 -7.78 -0.46 27.69
C CYS A 348 -8.63 -0.54 26.44
N GLY A 349 -9.33 0.56 26.13
CA GLY A 349 -10.14 0.71 24.94
C GLY A 349 -9.30 0.68 23.65
N LEU A 350 -8.12 1.30 23.67
CA LEU A 350 -7.18 1.32 22.54
C LEU A 350 -6.67 -0.09 22.20
N LEU A 351 -6.32 -0.90 23.20
CA LEU A 351 -5.91 -2.30 23.03
C LEU A 351 -7.04 -3.11 22.35
N LYS A 352 -8.27 -3.01 22.87
CA LYS A 352 -9.43 -3.67 22.27
C LYS A 352 -9.73 -3.16 20.85
N LEU A 353 -9.57 -1.86 20.60
CA LEU A 353 -9.73 -1.26 19.28
C LEU A 353 -8.73 -1.81 18.28
N TYR A 354 -7.46 -1.94 18.69
CA TYR A 354 -6.41 -2.54 17.86
C TYR A 354 -6.78 -3.96 17.44
N LEU A 355 -7.13 -4.82 18.39
CA LEU A 355 -7.49 -6.21 18.11
C LEU A 355 -8.71 -6.32 17.18
N ARG A 356 -9.73 -5.46 17.36
CA ARG A 356 -10.93 -5.43 16.50
C ARG A 356 -10.66 -4.94 15.08
N ARG A 357 -9.62 -4.12 14.89
CA ARG A 357 -9.23 -3.60 13.56
C ARG A 357 -8.28 -4.51 12.80
N LEU A 358 -7.85 -5.62 13.37
CA LEU A 358 -7.07 -6.61 12.64
C LEU A 358 -7.89 -7.13 11.45
N PRO A 359 -7.32 -7.17 10.22
CA PRO A 359 -7.99 -7.74 9.04
C PRO A 359 -8.34 -9.21 9.23
N GLN A 360 -7.50 -9.94 9.95
CA GLN A 360 -7.72 -11.29 10.42
C GLN A 360 -7.68 -11.30 11.95
N GLN A 361 -8.59 -12.01 12.58
CA GLN A 361 -8.67 -12.11 14.02
C GLN A 361 -7.36 -12.61 14.62
N LEU A 362 -7.12 -12.26 15.89
CA LEU A 362 -5.95 -12.72 16.63
C LEU A 362 -5.83 -14.25 16.58
N VAL A 363 -6.94 -14.96 16.72
CA VAL A 363 -7.04 -16.40 16.47
C VAL A 363 -7.86 -16.62 15.20
N PRO A 364 -7.23 -17.00 14.06
CA PRO A 364 -7.90 -17.25 12.80
C PRO A 364 -9.01 -18.31 12.91
N LEU A 365 -10.05 -18.18 12.07
CA LEU A 365 -11.23 -19.05 12.12
C LEU A 365 -10.88 -20.56 12.04
N SER A 366 -9.88 -20.93 11.24
CA SER A 366 -9.41 -22.32 11.12
C SER A 366 -8.88 -22.86 12.44
N VAL A 367 -8.02 -22.07 13.10
CA VAL A 367 -7.44 -22.42 14.41
C VAL A 367 -8.50 -22.40 15.49
N TYR A 368 -9.40 -21.41 15.49
CA TYR A 368 -10.54 -21.35 16.41
C TYR A 368 -11.40 -22.61 16.35
N LYS A 369 -11.75 -23.07 15.13
CA LYS A 369 -12.54 -24.32 14.96
C LYS A 369 -11.80 -25.54 15.53
N SER A 370 -10.50 -25.65 15.26
CA SER A 370 -9.65 -26.73 15.80
C SER A 370 -9.57 -26.69 17.33
N LEU A 371 -9.39 -25.48 17.90
CA LEU A 371 -9.39 -25.25 19.34
C LEU A 371 -10.71 -25.61 19.98
N LEU A 372 -11.81 -25.18 19.39
CA LEU A 372 -13.16 -25.48 19.92
C LEU A 372 -13.43 -26.98 19.90
N THR A 373 -13.07 -27.67 18.82
CA THR A 373 -13.18 -29.13 18.72
C THR A 373 -12.32 -29.81 19.80
N ALA A 374 -11.08 -29.38 19.99
CA ALA A 374 -10.18 -29.92 21.01
C ALA A 374 -10.70 -29.65 22.44
N PHE A 375 -11.28 -28.46 22.66
CA PHE A 375 -11.82 -28.06 23.96
C PHE A 375 -13.09 -28.83 24.34
N THR A 376 -14.00 -29.10 23.36
CA THR A 376 -15.30 -29.76 23.61
C THR A 376 -15.22 -31.29 23.57
N ALA A 377 -14.13 -31.85 23.04
CA ALA A 377 -13.91 -33.30 23.04
C ALA A 377 -13.86 -33.87 24.49
N THR A 378 -14.25 -35.13 24.64
CA THR A 378 -14.14 -35.84 25.91
C THR A 378 -12.67 -36.18 26.22
N HIS A 379 -12.17 -35.68 27.31
CA HIS A 379 -10.79 -35.94 27.79
C HIS A 379 -10.84 -36.61 29.15
N SER A 380 -9.96 -37.58 29.40
CA SER A 380 -9.87 -38.30 30.67
C SER A 380 -9.24 -37.41 31.77
N THR A 381 -8.38 -36.47 31.37
CA THR A 381 -7.69 -35.55 32.28
C THR A 381 -7.60 -34.13 31.70
N VAL A 382 -7.43 -33.14 32.59
CA VAL A 382 -7.16 -31.75 32.20
C VAL A 382 -5.87 -31.63 31.40
N ASN A 383 -4.85 -32.44 31.72
CA ASN A 383 -3.59 -32.44 30.99
C ASN A 383 -3.74 -32.91 29.54
N GLU A 384 -4.60 -33.90 29.26
CA GLU A 384 -4.92 -34.32 27.91
C GLU A 384 -5.63 -33.23 27.12
N LYS A 385 -6.57 -32.52 27.74
CA LYS A 385 -7.25 -31.37 27.17
C LYS A 385 -6.27 -30.24 26.83
N ILE A 386 -5.33 -29.92 27.73
CA ILE A 386 -4.25 -28.95 27.50
C ILE A 386 -3.40 -29.35 26.29
N LYS A 387 -3.00 -30.63 26.20
CA LYS A 387 -2.21 -31.13 25.06
C LYS A 387 -2.97 -31.02 23.73
N ALA A 388 -4.26 -31.37 23.73
CA ALA A 388 -5.10 -31.26 22.54
C ALA A 388 -5.26 -29.80 22.08
N CYS A 389 -5.50 -28.87 23.00
CA CYS A 389 -5.57 -27.44 22.71
C CYS A 389 -4.21 -26.90 22.21
N ARG A 390 -3.09 -27.32 22.79
CA ARG A 390 -1.74 -26.94 22.33
C ARG A 390 -1.50 -27.36 20.89
N LYS A 391 -1.86 -28.59 20.51
CA LYS A 391 -1.76 -29.08 19.15
C LYS A 391 -2.62 -28.26 18.19
N ALA A 392 -3.81 -27.82 18.60
CA ALA A 392 -4.68 -27.00 17.78
C ALA A 392 -4.10 -25.59 17.51
N ILE A 393 -3.28 -25.08 18.43
CA ILE A 393 -2.65 -23.75 18.33
C ILE A 393 -1.41 -23.74 17.41
N GLU A 394 -0.80 -24.88 17.12
CA GLU A 394 0.34 -24.98 16.21
C GLU A 394 0.06 -24.40 14.81
N GLY A 395 -1.21 -24.22 14.44
CA GLY A 395 -1.63 -23.53 13.21
C GLY A 395 -1.54 -22.00 13.27
N LEU A 396 -1.20 -21.40 14.42
CA LEU A 396 -0.98 -19.94 14.50
C LEU A 396 0.37 -19.55 13.89
N SER A 397 0.41 -18.37 13.25
CA SER A 397 1.69 -17.76 12.92
C SER A 397 2.44 -17.35 14.19
N GLU A 398 3.76 -17.18 14.11
CA GLU A 398 4.58 -16.74 15.23
C GLU A 398 4.07 -15.43 15.84
N ALA A 399 3.72 -14.45 14.99
CA ALA A 399 3.18 -13.16 15.43
C ALA A 399 1.84 -13.30 16.17
N ASN A 400 0.94 -14.13 15.64
CA ASN A 400 -0.36 -14.38 16.28
C ASN A 400 -0.17 -15.13 17.61
N ALA A 401 0.66 -16.16 17.64
CA ALA A 401 0.91 -16.96 18.83
C ALA A 401 1.55 -16.11 19.95
N THR A 402 2.60 -15.34 19.63
CA THR A 402 3.29 -14.48 20.61
C THR A 402 2.38 -13.39 21.16
N THR A 403 1.63 -12.72 20.27
CA THR A 403 0.68 -11.67 20.68
C THR A 403 -0.45 -12.26 21.53
N PHE A 404 -0.97 -13.43 21.16
CA PHE A 404 -2.03 -14.10 21.92
C PHE A 404 -1.54 -14.58 23.28
N HIS A 405 -0.34 -15.17 23.35
CA HIS A 405 0.28 -15.56 24.61
C HIS A 405 0.43 -14.36 25.57
N MET A 406 0.99 -13.25 25.06
CA MET A 406 1.14 -12.02 25.85
C MET A 406 -0.21 -11.53 26.38
N LEU A 407 -1.26 -11.53 25.55
CA LEU A 407 -2.60 -11.15 25.97
C LEU A 407 -3.13 -12.07 27.09
N LEU A 408 -3.00 -13.39 26.95
CA LEU A 408 -3.50 -14.34 27.95
C LEU A 408 -2.78 -14.20 29.30
N VAL A 409 -1.47 -14.04 29.27
CA VAL A 409 -0.66 -13.80 30.49
C VAL A 409 -1.10 -12.50 31.18
N HIS A 410 -1.30 -11.46 30.39
CA HIS A 410 -1.79 -10.17 30.89
C HIS A 410 -3.19 -10.28 31.52
N LEU A 411 -4.13 -10.94 30.83
CA LEU A 411 -5.50 -11.12 31.35
C LEU A 411 -5.52 -11.99 32.61
N SER A 412 -4.65 -12.99 32.70
CA SER A 412 -4.45 -13.78 33.95
C SER A 412 -4.00 -12.89 35.10
N LYS A 413 -3.01 -12.02 34.84
CA LYS A 413 -2.50 -11.06 35.83
C LYS A 413 -3.57 -10.05 36.29
N VAL A 414 -4.38 -9.54 35.37
CA VAL A 414 -5.53 -8.65 35.70
C VAL A 414 -6.52 -9.38 36.62
N ALA A 415 -6.77 -10.67 36.35
CA ALA A 415 -7.68 -11.49 37.17
C ALA A 415 -7.15 -11.81 38.57
N GLU A 416 -5.82 -11.83 38.76
CA GLU A 416 -5.21 -11.98 40.07
C GLU A 416 -5.57 -10.82 41.02
N HIS A 417 -5.94 -9.65 40.48
CA HIS A 417 -6.38 -8.45 41.21
C HIS A 417 -7.92 -8.31 41.24
N ALA A 418 -8.66 -9.41 41.06
CA ALA A 418 -10.12 -9.37 40.98
C ALA A 418 -10.83 -8.88 42.25
N ASP A 419 -10.18 -8.98 43.39
CA ASP A 419 -10.72 -8.48 44.66
C ASP A 419 -10.83 -6.95 44.69
N GLU A 420 -9.90 -6.24 44.02
CA GLU A 420 -9.86 -4.79 43.85
C GLU A 420 -10.63 -4.34 42.62
N ASN A 421 -10.25 -4.84 41.46
CA ASN A 421 -10.73 -4.35 40.18
C ASN A 421 -12.09 -4.95 39.75
N LYS A 422 -12.60 -5.96 40.45
CA LYS A 422 -13.88 -6.66 40.17
C LYS A 422 -13.91 -7.38 38.81
N MET A 423 -12.75 -7.70 38.24
CA MET A 423 -12.61 -8.32 36.91
C MET A 423 -12.08 -9.75 37.04
N THR A 424 -13.00 -10.69 37.26
CA THR A 424 -12.70 -12.12 37.27
C THR A 424 -12.33 -12.64 35.86
N ILE A 425 -11.75 -13.82 35.75
CA ILE A 425 -11.48 -14.49 34.48
C ILE A 425 -12.76 -14.61 33.67
N GLU A 426 -13.91 -14.86 34.30
CA GLU A 426 -15.21 -14.96 33.64
C GLU A 426 -15.60 -13.62 32.99
N ASN A 427 -15.48 -12.50 33.73
CA ASN A 427 -15.77 -11.17 33.21
C ASN A 427 -14.86 -10.82 32.03
N LEU A 428 -13.56 -11.08 32.16
CA LEU A 428 -12.57 -10.85 31.10
C LEU A 428 -12.84 -11.72 29.87
N SER A 429 -13.18 -12.98 30.07
CA SER A 429 -13.52 -13.89 28.97
C SER A 429 -14.75 -13.41 28.18
N THR A 430 -15.76 -12.90 28.87
CA THR A 430 -16.96 -12.34 28.24
C THR A 430 -16.63 -11.13 27.37
N ILE A 431 -15.74 -10.26 27.86
CA ILE A 431 -15.38 -9.04 27.14
C ILE A 431 -14.46 -9.32 25.93
N PHE A 432 -13.50 -10.24 26.08
CA PHE A 432 -12.48 -10.47 25.06
C PHE A 432 -12.82 -11.54 24.05
N SER A 433 -13.69 -12.52 24.36
CA SER A 433 -14.00 -13.61 23.42
C SER A 433 -14.51 -13.11 22.05
N PRO A 434 -15.40 -12.08 21.95
CA PRO A 434 -15.83 -11.55 20.66
C PRO A 434 -14.71 -10.82 19.91
N THR A 435 -13.70 -10.33 20.62
CA THR A 435 -12.56 -9.59 20.03
C THR A 435 -11.50 -10.55 19.53
N VAL A 436 -11.25 -11.63 20.25
CA VAL A 436 -10.20 -12.62 19.94
C VAL A 436 -10.63 -13.61 18.86
N PHE A 437 -11.92 -14.06 18.92
CA PHE A 437 -12.49 -15.10 18.06
C PHE A 437 -13.58 -14.59 17.10
N TYR A 438 -13.66 -13.28 16.86
CA TYR A 438 -14.72 -12.73 16.01
C TYR A 438 -14.66 -13.30 14.59
N THR A 439 -15.77 -13.84 14.11
CA THR A 439 -15.87 -14.54 12.82
C THR A 439 -16.67 -13.78 11.76
N GLY A 440 -17.07 -12.53 12.04
CA GLY A 440 -17.95 -11.74 11.15
C GLY A 440 -19.44 -12.18 11.19
N VAL A 441 -19.73 -13.31 11.80
CA VAL A 441 -21.08 -13.84 12.02
C VAL A 441 -21.28 -14.02 13.51
N LEU A 442 -22.46 -13.77 14.04
CA LEU A 442 -22.77 -14.07 15.44
C LEU A 442 -22.43 -15.53 15.71
N PRO A 443 -21.62 -15.82 16.73
CA PRO A 443 -21.23 -17.19 17.02
C PRO A 443 -22.48 -18.00 17.32
N ALA A 444 -22.59 -19.19 16.72
CA ALA A 444 -23.72 -20.09 16.93
C ALA A 444 -23.90 -20.46 18.42
N LEU A 445 -22.79 -20.43 19.19
CA LEU A 445 -22.75 -20.76 20.61
C LEU A 445 -21.83 -19.79 21.38
N PRO A 446 -22.29 -18.58 21.73
CA PRO A 446 -21.49 -17.58 22.44
C PRO A 446 -20.88 -18.10 23.74
N GLN A 447 -21.60 -18.97 24.46
CA GLN A 447 -21.11 -19.60 25.69
C GLN A 447 -19.87 -20.46 25.48
N GLN A 448 -19.76 -21.17 24.35
CA GLN A 448 -18.57 -22.01 24.10
C GLN A 448 -17.31 -21.16 23.82
N GLN A 449 -17.45 -20.02 23.14
CA GLN A 449 -16.34 -19.07 22.95
C GLN A 449 -15.83 -18.53 24.29
N HIS A 450 -16.77 -18.13 25.13
CA HIS A 450 -16.48 -17.60 26.43
C HIS A 450 -15.80 -18.66 27.33
N MET A 451 -16.34 -19.88 27.41
CA MET A 451 -15.74 -20.98 28.18
C MET A 451 -14.35 -21.38 27.65
N LEU A 452 -14.17 -21.37 26.34
CA LEU A 452 -12.87 -21.63 25.73
C LEU A 452 -11.84 -20.57 26.16
N LEU A 453 -12.19 -19.28 26.06
CA LEU A 453 -11.26 -18.21 26.44
C LEU A 453 -10.99 -18.24 27.96
N HIS A 454 -12.00 -18.51 28.77
CA HIS A 454 -11.84 -18.72 30.21
C HIS A 454 -10.79 -19.82 30.50
N PHE A 455 -10.90 -20.97 29.84
CA PHE A 455 -9.94 -22.05 29.97
C PHE A 455 -8.52 -21.65 29.56
N LEU A 456 -8.38 -20.86 28.46
CA LEU A 456 -7.08 -20.40 27.97
C LEU A 456 -6.44 -19.35 28.89
N ILE A 457 -7.22 -18.42 29.46
CA ILE A 457 -6.73 -17.45 30.46
C ILE A 457 -6.26 -18.18 31.73
N SER A 458 -7.00 -19.20 32.16
CA SER A 458 -6.60 -20.03 33.32
C SER A 458 -5.35 -20.88 33.02
N ASN A 459 -4.99 -21.08 31.76
CA ASN A 459 -3.87 -21.93 31.35
C ASN A 459 -3.04 -21.25 30.23
N PRO A 460 -2.44 -20.07 30.46
CA PRO A 460 -1.81 -19.27 29.38
C PRO A 460 -0.62 -19.99 28.73
N ARG A 461 0.02 -20.93 29.44
CA ARG A 461 1.12 -21.76 28.93
C ARG A 461 0.72 -22.68 27.77
N ILE A 462 -0.59 -22.84 27.48
CA ILE A 462 -1.04 -23.58 26.30
C ILE A 462 -0.49 -22.92 25.02
N VAL A 463 -0.40 -21.59 24.99
CA VAL A 463 0.04 -20.79 23.83
C VAL A 463 1.55 -20.45 23.89
N ALA A 464 2.27 -20.91 24.92
CA ALA A 464 3.71 -20.64 25.04
C ALA A 464 4.46 -21.21 23.84
N ILE A 465 5.22 -20.36 23.16
CA ILE A 465 6.16 -20.75 22.09
C ILE A 465 7.35 -21.41 22.76
N SER A 466 7.65 -22.64 22.37
CA SER A 466 8.82 -23.41 22.82
C SER A 466 10.10 -22.88 22.20
#